data_ffe02f5c866677baf7b18cdb1870531a
#
_entry.id   ffe02f5c866677baf7b18cdb1870531a
#
_cell.length_a   1.000
_cell.length_b   1.000
_cell.length_c   1.000
_cell.angle_alpha   90.00
_cell.angle_beta   90.00
_cell.angle_gamma   90.00
#
_symmetry.space_group_name_H-M   'P 1'
#
loop_
_entity.id
_entity.type
_entity.pdbx_description
1 polymer ?
#
loop_
_entity_poly.entity_id
_entity_poly.type
_entity_poly.pdbx_seq_one_letter_code
_entity_poly.pdbx_strand_id
1 'polypeptide(L)'
;MDFKQRMTMLLKQLPDAKLASGGSEIVLRCRYCGDSQRNHSDRHMYVKLPDYKTPMLYNCYRANCRAKGIVTYDKLIQWGINLTDEDIQDIINYNKNVLKMDNNKILRDRDIYILNNRYINKDKLEFYNKKISYINNRLGTSLTHEDLKQLKITLDVLETINENNLGLNMELWKLNILSNNSIGFITQDNVYAVCRNIYYDSNQGNNIKNFRYMKYKLHNILNDNRESFYIIPTNINIDQTVKIYLSEGTFDILSIYFNIPNNYSNSIYCAVLGAGYERAVKYFISTLKLINIEFHFYLDNDMDTNKLNRLLYKLRPYEFNIYFHHNTFGNEKDFGVSKDKIIDTCTQVSKGW
;
A
#
# COMPACT_ATOMS: atom_id res chain seq x y z
N MET A 1 -42.04 3.69 7.19
CA MET A 1 -40.89 4.62 7.25
C MET A 1 -39.80 4.02 6.38
N ASP A 2 -39.20 4.82 5.48
CA ASP A 2 -38.12 4.29 4.67
C ASP A 2 -36.82 4.12 5.48
N PHE A 3 -35.90 3.32 4.99
CA PHE A 3 -34.65 3.03 5.71
C PHE A 3 -33.78 4.29 5.94
N LYS A 4 -33.79 5.26 5.03
CA LYS A 4 -33.08 6.52 5.18
C LYS A 4 -33.65 7.35 6.34
N GLN A 5 -34.96 7.46 6.43
CA GLN A 5 -35.64 8.14 7.53
C GLN A 5 -35.33 7.46 8.86
N ARG A 6 -35.38 6.12 8.91
CA ARG A 6 -35.07 5.32 10.10
C ARG A 6 -33.63 5.56 10.55
N MET A 7 -32.65 5.48 9.66
CA MET A 7 -31.25 5.77 9.97
C MET A 7 -31.03 7.22 10.42
N THR A 8 -31.77 8.15 9.87
CA THR A 8 -31.70 9.56 10.30
C THR A 8 -32.18 9.70 11.75
N MET A 9 -33.26 9.01 12.12
CA MET A 9 -33.78 9.03 13.50
C MET A 9 -32.81 8.36 14.47
N LEU A 10 -32.25 7.21 14.10
CA LEU A 10 -31.27 6.51 14.92
C LEU A 10 -30.03 7.37 15.20
N LEU A 11 -29.45 7.97 14.16
CA LEU A 11 -28.29 8.85 14.32
C LEU A 11 -28.60 10.12 15.13
N LYS A 12 -29.85 10.61 15.07
CA LYS A 12 -30.32 11.74 15.89
C LYS A 12 -30.52 11.43 17.37
N GLN A 13 -30.44 10.16 17.80
CA GLN A 13 -30.34 9.82 19.23
C GLN A 13 -29.06 10.41 19.85
N LEU A 14 -28.03 10.66 19.03
CA LEU A 14 -26.82 11.31 19.47
C LEU A 14 -27.06 12.81 19.67
N PRO A 15 -26.81 13.36 20.86
CA PRO A 15 -27.22 14.73 21.23
C PRO A 15 -26.56 15.83 20.38
N ASP A 16 -25.44 15.52 19.76
CA ASP A 16 -24.65 16.44 18.94
C ASP A 16 -24.86 16.26 17.43
N ALA A 17 -25.74 15.35 17.00
CA ALA A 17 -25.99 15.05 15.61
C ALA A 17 -26.86 16.14 14.93
N LYS A 18 -26.42 16.60 13.75
CA LYS A 18 -27.16 17.57 12.92
C LYS A 18 -27.19 17.13 11.46
N LEU A 19 -28.28 17.42 10.77
CA LEU A 19 -28.36 17.24 9.32
C LEU A 19 -27.38 18.20 8.62
N ALA A 20 -26.69 17.69 7.61
CA ALA A 20 -25.73 18.39 6.77
C ALA A 20 -25.97 18.03 5.29
N SER A 21 -25.29 18.73 4.38
CA SER A 21 -25.23 18.43 2.95
C SER A 21 -26.64 18.28 2.32
N GLY A 22 -27.56 19.18 2.65
CA GLY A 22 -28.94 19.15 2.12
C GLY A 22 -29.74 17.90 2.56
N GLY A 23 -29.42 17.30 3.70
CA GLY A 23 -30.09 16.10 4.22
C GLY A 23 -29.56 14.78 3.68
N SER A 24 -28.38 14.78 3.03
CA SER A 24 -27.71 13.56 2.58
C SER A 24 -26.73 13.00 3.60
N GLU A 25 -26.36 13.78 4.62
CA GLU A 25 -25.41 13.41 5.66
C GLU A 25 -25.86 13.87 7.03
N ILE A 26 -25.32 13.23 8.05
CA ILE A 26 -25.37 13.73 9.43
C ILE A 26 -23.96 14.08 9.85
N VAL A 27 -23.77 15.29 10.41
CA VAL A 27 -22.53 15.73 11.02
C VAL A 27 -22.65 15.62 12.54
N LEU A 28 -21.63 15.08 13.19
CA LEU A 28 -21.56 14.88 14.63
C LEU A 28 -20.12 15.02 15.15
N ARG A 29 -19.96 15.10 16.46
CA ARG A 29 -18.64 15.05 17.09
C ARG A 29 -18.02 13.67 16.85
N CYS A 30 -16.76 13.67 16.51
CA CYS A 30 -16.05 12.42 16.21
C CYS A 30 -15.99 11.49 17.44
N ARG A 31 -16.50 10.28 17.31
CA ARG A 31 -16.50 9.27 18.37
C ARG A 31 -15.14 8.64 18.64
N TYR A 32 -14.11 9.00 17.84
CA TYR A 32 -12.75 8.49 17.97
C TYR A 32 -11.77 9.53 18.53
N CYS A 33 -11.80 10.76 18.03
CA CYS A 33 -10.89 11.82 18.49
C CYS A 33 -11.57 12.83 19.43
N GLY A 34 -12.89 12.75 19.62
CA GLY A 34 -13.65 13.65 20.48
C GLY A 34 -13.75 15.10 19.99
N ASP A 35 -13.25 15.39 18.77
CA ASP A 35 -13.13 16.76 18.24
C ASP A 35 -12.35 17.72 19.15
N SER A 36 -12.69 19.01 19.15
CA SER A 36 -12.03 20.00 19.99
C SER A 36 -12.50 19.92 21.46
N GLN A 37 -11.55 19.85 22.39
CA GLN A 37 -11.87 19.96 23.82
C GLN A 37 -12.24 21.39 24.21
N ARG A 38 -11.75 22.40 23.45
CA ARG A 38 -11.99 23.82 23.71
C ARG A 38 -13.31 24.33 23.15
N ASN A 39 -13.76 23.73 22.05
CA ASN A 39 -15.01 24.12 21.39
C ASN A 39 -15.94 22.91 21.25
N HIS A 40 -16.92 22.82 22.13
CA HIS A 40 -17.89 21.72 22.14
C HIS A 40 -18.90 21.78 20.98
N SER A 41 -18.93 22.86 20.21
CA SER A 41 -19.79 22.97 19.01
C SER A 41 -19.16 22.36 17.77
N ASP A 42 -17.85 22.09 17.76
CA ASP A 42 -17.14 21.53 16.62
C ASP A 42 -17.61 20.11 16.30
N ARG A 43 -17.86 19.88 15.01
CA ARG A 43 -18.31 18.60 14.45
C ARG A 43 -17.57 18.36 13.16
N HIS A 44 -16.74 17.32 13.13
CA HIS A 44 -15.92 16.99 11.95
C HIS A 44 -16.17 15.58 11.45
N MET A 45 -17.02 14.78 12.10
CA MET A 45 -17.38 13.46 11.63
C MET A 45 -18.69 13.53 10.84
N TYR A 46 -18.63 13.18 9.57
CA TYR A 46 -19.76 13.11 8.66
C TYR A 46 -20.14 11.65 8.47
N VAL A 47 -21.42 11.37 8.53
CA VAL A 47 -22.03 10.06 8.30
C VAL A 47 -22.98 10.18 7.12
N LYS A 48 -22.65 9.51 6.03
CA LYS A 48 -23.50 9.47 4.83
C LYS A 48 -24.75 8.65 5.11
N LEU A 49 -25.91 9.23 4.82
CA LEU A 49 -27.20 8.56 4.92
C LEU A 49 -27.42 7.62 3.73
N PRO A 50 -28.30 6.59 3.87
CA PRO A 50 -28.61 5.66 2.81
C PRO A 50 -29.08 6.35 1.52
N ASP A 51 -28.48 5.96 0.39
CA ASP A 51 -28.82 6.42 -0.95
C ASP A 51 -29.12 5.27 -1.93
N TYR A 52 -29.08 4.05 -1.43
CA TYR A 52 -29.26 2.77 -2.17
C TYR A 52 -28.25 2.53 -3.30
N LYS A 53 -27.21 3.37 -3.39
CA LYS A 53 -26.13 3.25 -4.40
C LYS A 53 -24.79 2.92 -3.79
N THR A 54 -24.56 3.38 -2.57
CA THR A 54 -23.29 3.19 -1.86
C THR A 54 -23.55 2.78 -0.41
N PRO A 55 -22.62 2.05 0.24
CA PRO A 55 -22.69 1.79 1.67
C PRO A 55 -22.76 3.10 2.47
N MET A 56 -23.35 3.03 3.64
CA MET A 56 -23.24 4.15 4.59
C MET A 56 -21.80 4.28 5.04
N LEU A 57 -21.21 5.46 4.85
CA LEU A 57 -19.82 5.72 5.19
C LEU A 57 -19.74 6.77 6.30
N TYR A 58 -18.73 6.68 7.14
CA TYR A 58 -18.34 7.78 8.02
C TYR A 58 -16.91 8.23 7.75
N ASN A 59 -16.65 9.53 7.93
CA ASN A 59 -15.33 10.12 7.78
C ASN A 59 -15.19 11.33 8.72
N CYS A 60 -14.07 11.40 9.44
CA CYS A 60 -13.70 12.55 10.24
C CYS A 60 -12.70 13.41 9.48
N TYR A 61 -13.06 14.68 9.25
CA TYR A 61 -12.22 15.64 8.52
C TYR A 61 -11.27 16.44 9.41
N ARG A 62 -11.15 16.11 10.68
CA ARG A 62 -10.13 16.73 11.55
C ARG A 62 -8.73 16.29 11.14
N ALA A 63 -7.79 17.24 11.02
CA ALA A 63 -6.47 17.05 10.41
C ALA A 63 -5.68 15.85 10.96
N ASN A 64 -5.79 15.54 12.25
CA ASN A 64 -5.05 14.45 12.90
C ASN A 64 -5.92 13.21 13.16
N CYS A 65 -7.20 13.21 12.74
CA CYS A 65 -8.09 12.07 12.88
C CYS A 65 -8.18 11.32 11.56
N ARG A 66 -7.92 10.02 11.59
CA ARG A 66 -8.02 9.16 10.38
C ARG A 66 -9.23 8.24 10.44
N ALA A 67 -10.21 8.55 11.32
CA ALA A 67 -11.41 7.72 11.48
C ALA A 67 -12.29 7.80 10.25
N LYS A 68 -12.40 6.70 9.53
CA LYS A 68 -13.28 6.51 8.38
C LYS A 68 -13.64 5.04 8.21
N GLY A 69 -14.77 4.76 7.58
CA GLY A 69 -15.19 3.38 7.30
C GLY A 69 -16.65 3.26 6.95
N ILE A 70 -17.10 2.00 6.88
CA ILE A 70 -18.52 1.65 6.69
C ILE A 70 -19.22 1.71 8.04
N VAL A 71 -20.43 2.26 8.05
CA VAL A 71 -21.30 2.25 9.23
C VAL A 71 -21.95 0.88 9.34
N THR A 72 -21.56 0.13 10.38
CA THR A 72 -22.16 -1.16 10.73
C THR A 72 -22.99 -1.01 12.01
N TYR A 73 -23.84 -2.00 12.31
CA TYR A 73 -24.61 -2.00 13.56
C TYR A 73 -23.70 -1.96 14.81
N ASP A 74 -22.55 -2.68 14.79
CA ASP A 74 -21.58 -2.64 15.89
C ASP A 74 -21.02 -1.24 16.12
N LYS A 75 -20.78 -0.48 15.04
CA LYS A 75 -20.32 0.91 15.14
C LYS A 75 -21.37 1.81 15.76
N LEU A 76 -22.61 1.65 15.38
CA LEU A 76 -23.74 2.43 15.94
C LEU A 76 -23.91 2.15 17.43
N ILE A 77 -23.84 0.89 17.84
CA ILE A 77 -23.85 0.49 19.27
C ILE A 77 -22.65 1.12 20.01
N GLN A 78 -21.45 1.01 19.43
CA GLN A 78 -20.24 1.62 20.00
C GLN A 78 -20.36 3.15 20.15
N TRP A 79 -21.12 3.81 19.29
CA TRP A 79 -21.38 5.26 19.39
C TRP A 79 -22.47 5.61 20.40
N GLY A 80 -23.13 4.61 21.01
CA GLY A 80 -24.17 4.80 22.04
C GLY A 80 -25.57 4.89 21.45
N ILE A 81 -25.81 4.36 20.26
CA ILE A 81 -27.15 4.29 19.66
C ILE A 81 -27.80 2.97 20.07
N ASN A 82 -29.03 3.07 20.58
CA ASN A 82 -29.83 1.90 20.89
C ASN A 82 -30.51 1.37 19.62
N LEU A 83 -30.23 0.12 19.26
CA LEU A 83 -30.76 -0.55 18.09
C LEU A 83 -31.71 -1.67 18.52
N THR A 84 -32.81 -1.82 17.81
CA THR A 84 -33.67 -3.03 17.90
C THR A 84 -33.08 -4.11 16.98
N ASP A 85 -33.55 -5.36 17.17
CA ASP A 85 -33.17 -6.48 16.29
C ASP A 85 -33.54 -6.21 14.83
N GLU A 86 -34.65 -5.51 14.59
CA GLU A 86 -35.08 -5.08 13.26
C GLU A 86 -34.12 -4.05 12.65
N ASP A 87 -33.63 -3.08 13.44
CA ASP A 87 -32.62 -2.12 13.00
C ASP A 87 -31.33 -2.82 12.57
N ILE A 88 -30.89 -3.79 13.35
CA ILE A 88 -29.69 -4.58 13.07
C ILE A 88 -29.85 -5.34 11.75
N GLN A 89 -30.97 -6.01 11.55
CA GLN A 89 -31.24 -6.76 10.31
C GLN A 89 -31.33 -5.83 9.09
N ASP A 90 -31.97 -4.70 9.22
CA ASP A 90 -32.09 -3.71 8.15
C ASP A 90 -30.72 -3.15 7.74
N ILE A 91 -29.86 -2.84 8.71
CA ILE A 91 -28.50 -2.36 8.44
C ILE A 91 -27.66 -3.44 7.75
N ILE A 92 -27.75 -4.68 8.20
CA ILE A 92 -27.07 -5.83 7.57
C ILE A 92 -27.55 -6.01 6.14
N ASN A 93 -28.88 -6.01 5.94
CA ASN A 93 -29.49 -6.21 4.63
C ASN A 93 -29.15 -5.07 3.67
N TYR A 94 -29.21 -3.82 4.12
CA TYR A 94 -28.83 -2.66 3.33
C TYR A 94 -27.37 -2.79 2.84
N ASN A 95 -26.43 -2.99 3.77
CA ASN A 95 -25.02 -3.11 3.42
C ASN A 95 -24.76 -4.30 2.49
N LYS A 96 -25.39 -5.46 2.73
CA LYS A 96 -25.31 -6.64 1.86
C LYS A 96 -25.86 -6.36 0.46
N ASN A 97 -27.00 -5.67 0.35
CA ASN A 97 -27.65 -5.41 -0.94
C ASN A 97 -26.84 -4.41 -1.77
N VAL A 98 -26.35 -3.34 -1.15
CA VAL A 98 -25.52 -2.35 -1.84
C VAL A 98 -24.18 -2.96 -2.28
N LEU A 99 -23.54 -3.75 -1.42
CA LEU A 99 -22.32 -4.49 -1.76
C LEU A 99 -22.57 -5.56 -2.83
N LYS A 100 -23.73 -6.22 -2.84
CA LYS A 100 -24.12 -7.15 -3.92
C LYS A 100 -24.38 -6.44 -5.25
N MET A 101 -24.98 -5.26 -5.24
CA MET A 101 -25.17 -4.46 -6.46
C MET A 101 -23.82 -4.06 -7.08
N ASP A 102 -22.88 -3.63 -6.25
CA ASP A 102 -21.51 -3.37 -6.68
C ASP A 102 -20.82 -4.65 -7.18
N ASN A 103 -20.97 -5.78 -6.45
CA ASN A 103 -20.42 -7.07 -6.85
C ASN A 103 -20.98 -7.57 -8.19
N ASN A 104 -22.27 -7.37 -8.46
CA ASN A 104 -22.86 -7.76 -9.74
C ASN A 104 -22.34 -6.92 -10.91
N LYS A 105 -22.08 -5.61 -10.69
CA LYS A 105 -21.43 -4.77 -11.69
C LYS A 105 -19.96 -5.17 -11.90
N ILE A 106 -19.26 -5.43 -10.82
CA ILE A 106 -17.87 -5.92 -10.81
C ILE A 106 -17.77 -7.27 -11.53
N LEU A 107 -18.68 -8.21 -11.23
CA LEU A 107 -18.71 -9.53 -11.89
C LEU A 107 -18.96 -9.40 -13.39
N ARG A 108 -19.84 -8.49 -13.83
CA ARG A 108 -20.07 -8.25 -15.27
C ARG A 108 -18.85 -7.68 -15.98
N ASP A 109 -18.20 -6.68 -15.41
CA ASP A 109 -16.99 -6.10 -15.99
C ASP A 109 -15.84 -7.11 -15.99
N ARG A 110 -15.75 -7.93 -14.94
CA ARG A 110 -14.82 -9.05 -14.82
C ARG A 110 -15.11 -10.17 -15.82
N ASP A 111 -16.39 -10.54 -15.99
CA ASP A 111 -16.79 -11.59 -16.93
C ASP A 111 -16.53 -11.16 -18.38
N ILE A 112 -16.81 -9.91 -18.71
CA ILE A 112 -16.48 -9.33 -20.01
C ILE A 112 -14.96 -9.31 -20.23
N TYR A 113 -14.20 -8.94 -19.22
CA TYR A 113 -12.75 -8.93 -19.27
C TYR A 113 -12.17 -10.35 -19.40
N ILE A 114 -12.66 -11.33 -18.64
CA ILE A 114 -12.25 -12.73 -18.72
C ILE A 114 -12.65 -13.32 -20.09
N LEU A 115 -13.82 -13.00 -20.59
CA LEU A 115 -14.27 -13.43 -21.93
C LEU A 115 -13.37 -12.83 -23.01
N ASN A 116 -13.06 -11.55 -22.95
CA ASN A 116 -12.15 -10.89 -23.88
C ASN A 116 -10.73 -11.47 -23.80
N ASN A 117 -10.26 -11.82 -22.60
CA ASN A 117 -8.92 -12.42 -22.40
C ASN A 117 -8.83 -13.92 -22.70
N ARG A 118 -9.95 -14.68 -22.65
CA ARG A 118 -9.96 -16.07 -23.12
C ARG A 118 -9.67 -16.18 -24.63
N TYR A 119 -9.98 -15.18 -25.41
CA TYR A 119 -9.54 -15.06 -26.81
C TYR A 119 -8.06 -14.70 -26.95
N ILE A 120 -7.41 -14.16 -25.91
CA ILE A 120 -6.01 -13.70 -25.91
C ILE A 120 -5.03 -14.78 -25.36
N ASN A 121 -5.44 -16.03 -25.24
CA ASN A 121 -4.56 -17.09 -24.68
C ASN A 121 -3.26 -17.35 -25.49
N LYS A 122 -3.14 -16.85 -26.72
CA LYS A 122 -1.87 -16.81 -27.45
C LYS A 122 -0.97 -15.64 -27.01
N ASP A 123 -1.56 -14.57 -26.49
CA ASP A 123 -0.84 -13.31 -26.18
C ASP A 123 -0.28 -13.28 -24.75
N LYS A 124 -0.75 -14.16 -23.84
CA LYS A 124 -0.32 -14.16 -22.44
C LYS A 124 1.20 -14.36 -22.32
N LEU A 125 1.75 -15.25 -23.14
CA LEU A 125 3.19 -15.50 -23.20
C LEU A 125 3.96 -14.28 -23.73
N GLU A 126 3.44 -13.59 -24.73
CA GLU A 126 4.05 -12.38 -25.28
C GLU A 126 4.08 -11.25 -24.24
N PHE A 127 2.99 -11.04 -23.48
CA PHE A 127 2.95 -10.08 -22.39
C PHE A 127 3.94 -10.43 -21.26
N TYR A 128 4.07 -11.70 -20.91
CA TYR A 128 5.05 -12.14 -19.93
C TYR A 128 6.47 -11.88 -20.43
N ASN A 129 6.77 -12.20 -21.66
CA ASN A 129 8.07 -11.95 -22.26
C ASN A 129 8.41 -10.45 -22.28
N LYS A 130 7.46 -9.58 -22.61
CA LYS A 130 7.65 -8.11 -22.53
C LYS A 130 7.96 -7.64 -21.13
N LYS A 131 7.26 -8.15 -20.11
CA LYS A 131 7.48 -7.80 -18.70
C LYS A 131 8.83 -8.32 -18.20
N ILE A 132 9.20 -9.54 -18.54
CA ILE A 132 10.50 -10.14 -18.23
C ILE A 132 11.61 -9.33 -18.90
N SER A 133 11.47 -9.02 -20.19
CA SER A 133 12.45 -8.20 -20.91
C SER A 133 12.59 -6.81 -20.30
N TYR A 134 11.50 -6.19 -19.86
CA TYR A 134 11.56 -4.90 -19.17
C TYR A 134 12.39 -4.97 -17.88
N ILE A 135 12.19 -6.02 -17.06
CA ILE A 135 12.95 -6.23 -15.82
C ILE A 135 14.43 -6.45 -16.16
N ASN A 136 14.70 -7.37 -17.08
CA ASN A 136 16.07 -7.76 -17.45
C ASN A 136 16.85 -6.61 -18.06
N ASN A 137 16.24 -5.86 -18.99
CA ASN A 137 16.88 -4.70 -19.60
C ASN A 137 17.17 -3.60 -18.56
N ARG A 138 16.25 -3.39 -17.61
CA ARG A 138 16.42 -2.37 -16.58
C ARG A 138 17.52 -2.73 -15.59
N LEU A 139 17.61 -3.99 -15.20
CA LEU A 139 18.56 -4.48 -14.19
C LEU A 139 19.86 -5.02 -14.79
N GLY A 140 19.94 -5.21 -16.12
CA GLY A 140 21.07 -5.88 -16.75
C GLY A 140 21.17 -7.36 -16.37
N THR A 141 20.05 -8.07 -16.24
CA THR A 141 19.97 -9.46 -15.79
C THR A 141 19.36 -10.36 -16.87
N SER A 142 19.32 -11.66 -16.60
CA SER A 142 18.68 -12.68 -17.46
C SER A 142 17.70 -13.56 -16.68
N LEU A 143 16.88 -12.94 -15.83
CA LEU A 143 15.90 -13.62 -14.98
C LEU A 143 14.81 -14.29 -15.83
N THR A 144 14.39 -15.48 -15.39
CA THR A 144 13.27 -16.23 -15.93
C THR A 144 11.98 -15.95 -15.16
N HIS A 145 10.86 -16.47 -15.63
CA HIS A 145 9.59 -16.41 -14.90
C HIS A 145 9.68 -17.10 -13.53
N GLU A 146 10.40 -18.20 -13.44
CA GLU A 146 10.56 -18.94 -12.19
C GLU A 146 11.41 -18.16 -11.18
N ASP A 147 12.50 -17.53 -11.63
CA ASP A 147 13.32 -16.66 -10.77
C ASP A 147 12.48 -15.52 -10.20
N LEU A 148 11.60 -14.90 -11.02
CA LEU A 148 10.72 -13.82 -10.57
C LEU A 148 9.73 -14.30 -9.50
N LYS A 149 9.18 -15.52 -9.62
CA LYS A 149 8.33 -16.09 -8.57
C LYS A 149 9.05 -16.26 -7.25
N GLN A 150 10.28 -16.79 -7.28
CA GLN A 150 11.11 -16.93 -6.07
C GLN A 150 11.38 -15.59 -5.39
N LEU A 151 11.45 -14.51 -6.18
CA LEU A 151 11.58 -13.14 -5.69
C LEU A 151 10.25 -12.52 -5.25
N LYS A 152 9.14 -13.27 -5.21
CA LYS A 152 7.79 -12.77 -4.96
C LYS A 152 7.34 -11.67 -5.95
N ILE A 153 7.71 -11.82 -7.21
CA ILE A 153 7.31 -10.94 -8.30
C ILE A 153 6.29 -11.68 -9.16
N THR A 154 5.13 -11.08 -9.37
CA THR A 154 4.08 -11.61 -10.25
C THR A 154 4.01 -10.84 -11.57
N LEU A 155 3.90 -11.56 -12.66
CA LEU A 155 3.63 -11.02 -14.00
C LEU A 155 2.13 -10.94 -14.30
N ASP A 156 1.31 -11.72 -13.58
CA ASP A 156 -0.15 -11.67 -13.64
C ASP A 156 -0.72 -11.00 -12.40
N VAL A 157 -0.59 -9.69 -12.36
CA VAL A 157 -1.01 -8.87 -11.21
C VAL A 157 -2.51 -8.99 -10.98
N LEU A 158 -3.30 -8.99 -12.05
CA LEU A 158 -4.76 -9.06 -11.94
C LEU A 158 -5.22 -10.39 -11.35
N GLU A 159 -4.64 -11.51 -11.80
CA GLU A 159 -4.94 -12.83 -11.26
C GLU A 159 -4.57 -12.91 -9.78
N THR A 160 -3.37 -12.45 -9.42
CA THR A 160 -2.90 -12.41 -8.02
C THR A 160 -3.84 -11.58 -7.12
N ILE A 161 -4.34 -10.44 -7.59
CA ILE A 161 -5.29 -9.62 -6.85
C ILE A 161 -6.64 -10.31 -6.75
N ASN A 162 -7.13 -10.92 -7.84
CA ASN A 162 -8.44 -11.57 -7.88
C ASN A 162 -8.50 -12.83 -7.03
N GLU A 163 -7.43 -13.62 -6.97
CA GLU A 163 -7.36 -14.81 -6.11
C GLU A 163 -7.50 -14.47 -4.62
N ASN A 164 -6.99 -13.31 -4.22
CA ASN A 164 -6.92 -12.90 -2.82
C ASN A 164 -8.00 -11.90 -2.41
N ASN A 165 -8.63 -11.20 -3.37
CA ASN A 165 -9.61 -10.15 -3.06
C ASN A 165 -10.69 -10.02 -4.14
N LEU A 166 -11.76 -10.76 -3.97
CA LEU A 166 -12.88 -10.86 -4.92
C LEU A 166 -13.76 -9.61 -5.03
N GLY A 167 -13.47 -8.54 -4.31
CA GLY A 167 -14.32 -7.35 -4.19
C GLY A 167 -13.74 -6.06 -4.79
N LEU A 168 -12.82 -6.14 -5.74
CA LEU A 168 -12.22 -4.94 -6.33
C LEU A 168 -13.17 -4.24 -7.29
N ASN A 169 -13.63 -3.04 -6.92
CA ASN A 169 -14.32 -2.14 -7.82
C ASN A 169 -13.27 -1.40 -8.66
N MET A 170 -13.01 -1.90 -9.87
CA MET A 170 -12.05 -1.30 -10.79
C MET A 170 -12.69 -0.97 -12.12
N GLU A 171 -12.33 0.18 -12.66
CA GLU A 171 -12.66 0.55 -14.02
C GLU A 171 -11.90 -0.31 -15.04
N LEU A 172 -12.51 -0.61 -16.18
CA LEU A 172 -11.96 -1.50 -17.22
C LEU A 172 -10.52 -1.11 -17.64
N TRP A 173 -10.24 0.20 -17.75
CA TRP A 173 -8.90 0.67 -18.10
C TRP A 173 -7.85 0.34 -17.04
N LYS A 174 -8.21 0.35 -15.74
CA LYS A 174 -7.31 -0.07 -14.65
C LYS A 174 -7.03 -1.57 -14.73
N LEU A 175 -8.07 -2.37 -15.00
CA LEU A 175 -7.93 -3.81 -15.18
C LEU A 175 -6.97 -4.13 -16.33
N ASN A 176 -7.09 -3.43 -17.45
CA ASN A 176 -6.18 -3.57 -18.59
C ASN A 176 -4.72 -3.24 -18.23
N ILE A 177 -4.49 -2.15 -17.49
CA ILE A 177 -3.13 -1.79 -17.07
C ILE A 177 -2.57 -2.85 -16.12
N LEU A 178 -3.35 -3.33 -15.17
CA LEU A 178 -2.91 -4.36 -14.22
C LEU A 178 -2.58 -5.67 -14.91
N SER A 179 -3.40 -6.10 -15.84
CA SER A 179 -3.18 -7.34 -16.59
C SER A 179 -1.98 -7.24 -17.52
N ASN A 180 -1.98 -6.25 -18.40
CA ASN A 180 -1.09 -6.21 -19.56
C ASN A 180 0.21 -5.46 -19.29
N ASN A 181 0.15 -4.39 -18.48
CA ASN A 181 1.21 -3.41 -18.37
C ASN A 181 1.87 -3.35 -16.99
N SER A 182 1.45 -4.18 -16.04
CA SER A 182 1.97 -4.08 -14.67
C SER A 182 2.76 -5.31 -14.25
N ILE A 183 3.81 -5.06 -13.48
CA ILE A 183 4.57 -6.04 -12.72
C ILE A 183 4.22 -5.83 -11.25
N GLY A 184 3.88 -6.90 -10.53
CA GLY A 184 3.52 -6.85 -9.11
C GLY A 184 4.63 -7.36 -8.22
N PHE A 185 4.94 -6.61 -7.16
CA PHE A 185 5.86 -6.98 -6.09
C PHE A 185 5.04 -7.27 -4.84
N ILE A 186 5.07 -8.51 -4.37
CA ILE A 186 4.27 -8.94 -3.22
C ILE A 186 5.02 -8.63 -1.92
N THR A 187 4.37 -7.92 -1.00
CA THR A 187 4.98 -7.58 0.30
C THR A 187 5.27 -8.83 1.13
N GLN A 188 6.19 -8.72 2.10
CA GLN A 188 6.65 -9.84 2.93
C GLN A 188 5.51 -10.54 3.69
N ASP A 189 4.48 -9.79 4.07
CA ASP A 189 3.29 -10.26 4.78
C ASP A 189 2.17 -10.74 3.85
N ASN A 190 2.38 -10.71 2.55
CA ASN A 190 1.42 -11.01 1.48
C ASN A 190 0.14 -10.13 1.51
N VAL A 191 0.19 -8.98 2.17
CA VAL A 191 -0.98 -8.09 2.31
C VAL A 191 -1.17 -7.19 1.10
N TYR A 192 -0.08 -6.79 0.45
CA TYR A 192 -0.13 -5.88 -0.68
C TYR A 192 0.64 -6.39 -1.90
N ALA A 193 0.13 -6.02 -3.07
CA ALA A 193 0.89 -6.01 -4.32
C ALA A 193 1.23 -4.55 -4.67
N VAL A 194 2.51 -4.25 -4.84
CA VAL A 194 3.00 -2.98 -5.35
C VAL A 194 3.22 -3.12 -6.84
N CYS A 195 2.38 -2.48 -7.63
CA CYS A 195 2.33 -2.65 -9.07
C CYS A 195 3.09 -1.54 -9.78
N ARG A 196 4.06 -1.91 -10.61
CA ARG A 196 4.80 -1.02 -11.50
C ARG A 196 4.20 -1.08 -12.91
N ASN A 197 3.75 0.05 -13.42
CA ASN A 197 3.37 0.18 -14.83
C ASN A 197 4.64 0.29 -15.69
N ILE A 198 4.85 -0.66 -16.59
CA ILE A 198 6.04 -0.70 -17.48
C ILE A 198 5.99 0.31 -18.63
N TYR A 199 4.80 0.85 -18.92
CA TYR A 199 4.57 1.87 -19.97
C TYR A 199 4.30 3.26 -19.37
N TYR A 200 4.75 3.50 -18.13
CA TYR A 200 4.67 4.84 -17.56
C TYR A 200 5.49 5.84 -18.38
N ASP A 201 4.84 6.91 -18.82
CA ASP A 201 5.47 8.02 -19.54
C ASP A 201 5.57 9.24 -18.64
N SER A 202 6.80 9.61 -18.29
CA SER A 202 7.08 10.78 -17.44
C SER A 202 6.67 12.11 -18.09
N ASN A 203 6.59 12.16 -19.43
CA ASN A 203 6.25 13.39 -20.15
C ASN A 203 4.75 13.71 -20.14
N GLN A 204 3.91 12.72 -19.88
CA GLN A 204 2.44 12.90 -19.82
C GLN A 204 1.93 13.42 -18.47
N GLY A 205 2.82 13.61 -17.50
CA GLY A 205 2.45 13.96 -16.14
C GLY A 205 1.69 12.87 -15.41
N ASN A 206 1.43 13.08 -14.12
CA ASN A 206 0.62 12.17 -13.30
C ASN A 206 -0.86 12.42 -13.58
N ASN A 207 -1.42 11.76 -14.59
CA ASN A 207 -2.86 11.68 -14.78
C ASN A 207 -3.39 10.30 -14.34
N ILE A 208 -4.71 10.18 -14.21
CA ILE A 208 -5.37 8.96 -13.71
C ILE A 208 -4.99 7.70 -14.51
N LYS A 209 -4.62 7.83 -15.79
CA LYS A 209 -4.27 6.72 -16.68
C LYS A 209 -2.77 6.48 -16.81
N ASN A 210 -1.93 7.42 -16.36
CA ASN A 210 -0.48 7.35 -16.46
C ASN A 210 0.17 7.36 -15.07
N PHE A 211 -0.04 6.31 -14.29
CA PHE A 211 0.58 6.16 -12.98
C PHE A 211 1.87 5.34 -13.07
N ARG A 212 2.85 5.70 -12.28
CA ARG A 212 4.12 4.98 -12.19
C ARG A 212 4.01 3.74 -11.29
N TYR A 213 3.41 3.89 -10.10
CA TYR A 213 3.19 2.84 -9.12
C TYR A 213 1.77 2.89 -8.57
N MET A 214 1.22 1.71 -8.28
CA MET A 214 -0.02 1.55 -7.52
C MET A 214 0.15 0.45 -6.49
N LYS A 215 -0.50 0.62 -5.32
CA LYS A 215 -0.49 -0.37 -4.25
C LYS A 215 -1.90 -0.94 -4.08
N TYR A 216 -2.03 -2.25 -4.23
CA TYR A 216 -3.28 -2.98 -4.07
C TYR A 216 -3.22 -3.87 -2.85
N LYS A 217 -4.32 -3.91 -2.10
CA LYS A 217 -4.47 -4.80 -0.95
C LYS A 217 -4.92 -6.18 -1.44
N LEU A 218 -4.19 -7.22 -1.04
CA LEU A 218 -4.47 -8.61 -1.40
C LEU A 218 -5.44 -9.29 -0.42
N HIS A 219 -5.45 -8.87 0.84
CA HIS A 219 -6.32 -9.44 1.87
C HIS A 219 -7.13 -8.36 2.57
N ASN A 220 -8.41 -8.64 2.83
CA ASN A 220 -9.27 -7.78 3.64
C ASN A 220 -8.99 -7.99 5.14
N ILE A 221 -7.83 -7.56 5.59
CA ILE A 221 -7.51 -7.52 7.01
C ILE A 221 -8.04 -6.19 7.57
N LEU A 222 -9.07 -6.27 8.40
CA LEU A 222 -9.61 -5.13 9.10
C LEU A 222 -8.60 -4.66 10.15
N ASN A 223 -8.33 -3.35 10.21
CA ASN A 223 -7.45 -2.70 11.19
C ASN A 223 -5.98 -3.17 11.18
N ASP A 224 -5.43 -3.40 10.02
CA ASP A 224 -4.04 -3.78 9.88
C ASP A 224 -3.11 -2.55 9.97
N ASN A 225 -2.50 -2.36 11.14
CA ASN A 225 -1.46 -1.36 11.38
C ASN A 225 -0.05 -1.90 11.10
N ARG A 226 0.07 -3.11 10.51
CA ARG A 226 1.36 -3.71 10.19
C ARG A 226 2.07 -2.94 9.10
N GLU A 227 3.35 -2.83 9.25
CA GLU A 227 4.20 -2.24 8.22
C GLU A 227 4.48 -3.28 7.13
N SER A 228 4.13 -2.94 5.91
CA SER A 228 4.30 -3.81 4.74
C SER A 228 5.41 -3.26 3.85
N PHE A 229 6.42 -4.09 3.61
CA PHE A 229 7.59 -3.82 2.79
C PHE A 229 7.72 -4.87 1.68
N TYR A 230 8.45 -4.55 0.62
CA TYR A 230 8.90 -5.60 -0.28
C TYR A 230 10.27 -6.08 0.19
N ILE A 231 10.33 -7.33 0.64
CA ILE A 231 11.58 -7.97 1.12
C ILE A 231 11.88 -9.15 0.21
N ILE A 232 13.08 -9.19 -0.35
CA ILE A 232 13.58 -10.33 -1.12
C ILE A 232 13.78 -11.52 -0.17
N PRO A 233 13.19 -12.69 -0.45
CA PRO A 233 13.35 -13.86 0.38
C PRO A 233 14.83 -14.27 0.48
N THR A 234 15.40 -14.25 1.68
CA THR A 234 16.77 -14.69 1.97
C THR A 234 16.79 -15.50 3.27
N ASN A 235 17.74 -16.40 3.38
CA ASN A 235 17.99 -17.13 4.62
C ASN A 235 18.94 -16.33 5.49
N ILE A 236 18.58 -16.10 6.75
CA ILE A 236 19.40 -15.37 7.72
C ILE A 236 19.70 -16.22 8.94
N ASN A 237 20.90 -16.04 9.50
CA ASN A 237 21.29 -16.54 10.79
C ASN A 237 21.30 -15.38 11.79
N ILE A 238 20.38 -15.38 12.74
CA ILE A 238 20.20 -14.31 13.73
C ILE A 238 21.34 -14.24 14.76
N ASP A 239 22.13 -15.31 14.90
CA ASP A 239 23.29 -15.37 15.82
C ASP A 239 24.51 -14.63 15.26
N GLN A 240 24.48 -14.25 14.00
CA GLN A 240 25.51 -13.47 13.31
C GLN A 240 25.02 -12.05 13.01
N THR A 241 25.94 -11.16 12.71
CA THR A 241 25.57 -9.81 12.24
C THR A 241 24.73 -9.92 10.96
N VAL A 242 23.52 -9.36 11.00
CA VAL A 242 22.61 -9.29 9.85
C VAL A 242 22.81 -7.93 9.16
N LYS A 243 23.16 -7.97 7.89
CA LYS A 243 23.24 -6.77 7.05
C LYS A 243 21.87 -6.49 6.44
N ILE A 244 21.35 -5.29 6.67
CA ILE A 244 20.04 -4.88 6.15
C ILE A 244 20.23 -3.78 5.14
N TYR A 245 19.95 -4.11 3.88
CA TYR A 245 20.00 -3.21 2.74
C TYR A 245 18.62 -2.60 2.52
N LEU A 246 18.53 -1.27 2.56
CA LEU A 246 17.28 -0.52 2.47
C LEU A 246 17.33 0.44 1.28
N SER A 247 16.30 0.41 0.44
CA SER A 247 16.09 1.40 -0.64
C SER A 247 14.64 1.87 -0.69
N GLU A 248 14.36 2.97 -1.38
CA GLU A 248 13.00 3.48 -1.51
C GLU A 248 12.14 2.58 -2.41
N GLY A 249 12.65 2.16 -3.54
CA GLY A 249 11.92 1.46 -4.59
C GLY A 249 12.25 -0.02 -4.74
N THR A 250 11.33 -0.75 -5.33
CA THR A 250 11.48 -2.21 -5.58
C THR A 250 12.57 -2.52 -6.61
N PHE A 251 12.74 -1.67 -7.63
CA PHE A 251 13.80 -1.86 -8.61
C PHE A 251 15.17 -1.53 -8.06
N ASP A 252 15.26 -0.57 -7.13
CA ASP A 252 16.52 -0.22 -6.48
C ASP A 252 17.02 -1.41 -5.67
N ILE A 253 16.16 -2.00 -4.85
CA ILE A 253 16.56 -3.15 -4.02
C ILE A 253 16.89 -4.40 -4.86
N LEU A 254 16.21 -4.63 -5.98
CA LEU A 254 16.56 -5.70 -6.89
C LEU A 254 17.91 -5.46 -7.55
N SER A 255 18.18 -4.24 -7.99
CA SER A 255 19.48 -3.90 -8.58
C SER A 255 20.61 -4.05 -7.56
N ILE A 256 20.40 -3.59 -6.32
CA ILE A 256 21.37 -3.80 -5.23
C ILE A 256 21.63 -5.29 -5.02
N TYR A 257 20.57 -6.10 -5.00
CA TYR A 257 20.67 -7.55 -4.83
C TYR A 257 21.50 -8.23 -5.94
N PHE A 258 21.28 -7.86 -7.21
CA PHE A 258 21.93 -8.51 -8.34
C PHE A 258 23.26 -7.90 -8.76
N ASN A 259 23.41 -6.59 -8.63
CA ASN A 259 24.45 -5.83 -9.31
C ASN A 259 25.58 -5.35 -8.38
N ILE A 260 25.28 -5.17 -7.09
CA ILE A 260 26.31 -4.77 -6.12
C ILE A 260 26.92 -6.04 -5.53
N PRO A 261 28.26 -6.23 -5.64
CA PRO A 261 28.93 -7.41 -5.11
C PRO A 261 28.92 -7.37 -3.58
N ASN A 262 27.89 -7.95 -3.02
CA ASN A 262 27.75 -8.12 -1.58
C ASN A 262 27.92 -9.60 -1.25
N ASN A 263 28.55 -9.90 -0.14
CA ASN A 263 28.49 -11.25 0.40
C ASN A 263 27.03 -11.49 0.81
N TYR A 264 26.29 -12.21 -0.01
CA TYR A 264 24.86 -12.56 0.21
C TYR A 264 24.61 -13.32 1.52
N SER A 265 25.69 -13.76 2.19
CA SER A 265 25.61 -14.42 3.48
C SER A 265 25.06 -13.46 4.53
N ASN A 266 23.95 -13.86 5.12
CA ASN A 266 23.32 -13.20 6.26
C ASN A 266 22.82 -11.77 5.98
N SER A 267 22.12 -11.59 4.85
CA SER A 267 21.66 -10.27 4.39
C SER A 267 20.17 -10.25 4.14
N ILE A 268 19.52 -9.11 4.43
CA ILE A 268 18.12 -8.80 4.11
C ILE A 268 18.10 -7.62 3.13
N TYR A 269 17.29 -7.75 2.07
CA TYR A 269 17.10 -6.72 1.06
C TYR A 269 15.66 -6.23 1.10
N CYS A 270 15.44 -4.96 1.44
CA CYS A 270 14.12 -4.41 1.70
C CYS A 270 13.89 -3.08 0.97
N ALA A 271 12.85 -3.03 0.14
CA ALA A 271 12.31 -1.78 -0.36
C ALA A 271 11.26 -1.22 0.61
N VAL A 272 11.44 0.02 1.06
CA VAL A 272 10.57 0.66 2.05
C VAL A 272 9.28 1.24 1.48
N LEU A 273 9.13 1.23 0.15
CA LEU A 273 7.93 1.63 -0.60
C LEU A 273 7.48 3.06 -0.29
N GLY A 274 8.40 4.02 -0.41
CA GLY A 274 8.24 5.43 -0.09
C GLY A 274 9.08 5.84 1.13
N ALA A 275 8.88 7.01 1.70
CA ALA A 275 9.72 7.58 2.76
C ALA A 275 9.64 6.82 4.12
N GLY A 276 9.75 5.50 4.09
CA GLY A 276 9.50 4.62 5.22
C GLY A 276 10.73 4.05 5.93
N TYR A 277 11.92 4.60 5.74
CA TYR A 277 13.16 4.06 6.35
C TYR A 277 13.08 3.87 7.86
N GLU A 278 12.58 4.85 8.61
CA GLU A 278 12.40 4.74 10.06
C GLU A 278 11.46 3.59 10.44
N ARG A 279 10.39 3.41 9.69
CA ARG A 279 9.41 2.34 9.92
C ARG A 279 10.03 0.97 9.66
N ALA A 280 10.84 0.85 8.60
CA ALA A 280 11.57 -0.37 8.30
C ALA A 280 12.57 -0.71 9.41
N VAL A 281 13.34 0.26 9.89
CA VAL A 281 14.28 0.04 11.02
C VAL A 281 13.52 -0.43 12.25
N LYS A 282 12.43 0.23 12.63
CA LYS A 282 11.58 -0.21 13.76
C LYS A 282 11.04 -1.62 13.57
N TYR A 283 10.63 -1.98 12.35
CA TYR A 283 10.15 -3.32 12.03
C TYR A 283 11.24 -4.37 12.29
N PHE A 284 12.46 -4.18 11.81
CA PHE A 284 13.55 -5.13 12.00
C PHE A 284 13.94 -5.29 13.46
N ILE A 285 13.98 -4.21 14.23
CA ILE A 285 14.33 -4.23 15.64
C ILE A 285 13.20 -4.81 16.49
N SER A 286 11.98 -4.30 16.35
CA SER A 286 10.88 -4.59 17.27
C SER A 286 10.11 -5.85 16.90
N THR A 287 9.92 -6.11 15.59
CA THR A 287 9.10 -7.23 15.12
C THR A 287 9.95 -8.48 14.91
N LEU A 288 11.09 -8.35 14.24
CA LEU A 288 12.01 -9.48 14.01
C LEU A 288 13.00 -9.67 15.16
N LYS A 289 13.06 -8.74 16.11
CA LYS A 289 13.93 -8.80 17.29
C LYS A 289 15.42 -9.03 16.96
N LEU A 290 15.87 -8.48 15.85
CA LEU A 290 17.27 -8.55 15.45
C LEU A 290 18.10 -7.63 16.36
N ILE A 291 19.21 -8.11 16.85
CA ILE A 291 20.09 -7.39 17.81
C ILE A 291 21.38 -6.96 17.11
N ASN A 292 22.03 -7.90 16.42
CA ASN A 292 23.28 -7.63 15.71
C ASN A 292 22.97 -7.18 14.29
N ILE A 293 22.84 -5.87 14.08
CA ILE A 293 22.40 -5.30 12.80
C ILE A 293 23.41 -4.30 12.29
N GLU A 294 23.62 -4.32 10.98
CA GLU A 294 24.29 -3.32 10.19
C GLU A 294 23.33 -2.79 9.13
N PHE A 295 23.05 -1.49 9.12
CA PHE A 295 22.12 -0.87 8.18
C PHE A 295 22.85 -0.19 7.03
N HIS A 296 22.47 -0.54 5.81
CA HIS A 296 22.92 0.04 4.56
C HIS A 296 21.74 0.75 3.87
N PHE A 297 21.74 2.07 3.86
CA PHE A 297 20.69 2.88 3.24
C PHE A 297 21.15 3.32 1.85
N TYR A 298 20.48 2.81 0.84
CA TYR A 298 20.69 3.20 -0.56
C TYR A 298 19.70 4.32 -0.90
N LEU A 299 20.23 5.52 -1.01
CA LEU A 299 19.46 6.75 -1.07
C LEU A 299 19.35 7.25 -2.50
N ASP A 300 18.18 7.80 -2.85
CA ASP A 300 18.03 8.57 -4.08
C ASP A 300 18.87 9.85 -3.99
N ASN A 301 19.52 10.24 -5.08
CA ASN A 301 20.41 11.41 -5.13
C ASN A 301 19.69 12.75 -4.90
N ASP A 302 18.34 12.78 -5.01
CA ASP A 302 17.50 13.94 -4.70
C ASP A 302 16.93 13.93 -3.28
N MET A 303 17.42 13.04 -2.41
CA MET A 303 16.99 13.01 -1.02
C MET A 303 17.38 14.30 -0.32
N ASP A 304 16.38 15.02 0.19
CA ASP A 304 16.56 16.26 0.96
C ASP A 304 17.41 16.01 2.22
N THR A 305 18.48 16.81 2.37
CA THR A 305 19.39 16.78 3.53
C THR A 305 18.64 16.87 4.86
N ASN A 306 17.56 17.63 4.92
CA ASN A 306 16.73 17.72 6.13
C ASN A 306 16.04 16.39 6.47
N LYS A 307 15.60 15.63 5.45
CA LYS A 307 15.02 14.28 5.67
C LYS A 307 16.09 13.32 6.17
N LEU A 308 17.28 13.39 5.61
CA LEU A 308 18.42 12.60 6.05
C LEU A 308 18.81 12.89 7.49
N ASN A 309 18.95 14.16 7.86
CA ASN A 309 19.25 14.57 9.24
C ASN A 309 18.18 14.14 10.22
N ARG A 310 16.89 14.21 9.85
CA ARG A 310 15.79 13.71 10.68
C ARG A 310 15.87 12.19 10.85
N LEU A 311 16.22 11.47 9.82
CA LEU A 311 16.40 10.02 9.88
C LEU A 311 17.55 9.67 10.84
N LEU A 312 18.71 10.31 10.70
CA LEU A 312 19.87 10.15 11.58
C LEU A 312 19.52 10.43 13.03
N TYR A 313 18.86 11.55 13.30
CA TYR A 313 18.45 11.92 14.66
C TYR A 313 17.57 10.85 15.31
N LYS A 314 16.66 10.24 14.53
CA LYS A 314 15.78 9.19 15.02
C LYS A 314 16.47 7.83 15.20
N LEU A 315 17.53 7.57 14.44
CA LEU A 315 18.31 6.33 14.52
C LEU A 315 19.39 6.38 15.60
N ARG A 316 19.80 7.57 16.03
CA ARG A 316 20.83 7.80 17.04
C ARG A 316 20.71 6.94 18.31
N PRO A 317 19.50 6.72 18.89
CA PRO A 317 19.37 5.95 20.14
C PRO A 317 19.74 4.47 20.00
N TYR A 318 19.88 3.94 18.79
CA TYR A 318 20.06 2.51 18.55
C TYR A 318 21.53 2.06 18.45
N GLU A 319 22.49 2.99 18.34
CA GLU A 319 23.93 2.73 18.27
C GLU A 319 24.38 1.71 17.20
N PHE A 320 23.60 1.48 16.16
CA PHE A 320 23.94 0.56 15.06
C PHE A 320 25.02 1.11 14.15
N ASN A 321 25.72 0.21 13.44
CA ASN A 321 26.53 0.62 12.31
C ASN A 321 25.61 1.02 11.15
N ILE A 322 25.76 2.24 10.67
CA ILE A 322 24.93 2.83 9.62
C ILE A 322 25.85 3.26 8.46
N TYR A 323 25.43 2.88 7.27
CA TYR A 323 26.11 3.22 6.03
C TYR A 323 25.13 3.87 5.08
N PHE A 324 25.53 4.99 4.46
CA PHE A 324 24.79 5.63 3.38
C PHE A 324 25.48 5.38 2.05
N HIS A 325 24.69 4.98 1.08
CA HIS A 325 25.12 4.69 -0.27
C HIS A 325 24.44 5.64 -1.25
N HIS A 326 25.21 6.17 -2.18
CA HIS A 326 24.74 7.01 -3.27
C HIS A 326 25.26 6.48 -4.60
N ASN A 327 24.39 6.44 -5.62
CA ASN A 327 24.84 6.15 -6.97
C ASN A 327 25.44 7.42 -7.61
N THR A 328 26.73 7.43 -7.82
CA THR A 328 27.45 8.59 -8.39
C THR A 328 27.73 8.44 -9.89
N PHE A 329 27.10 7.47 -10.57
CA PHE A 329 27.27 7.29 -12.01
C PHE A 329 26.50 8.36 -12.79
N GLY A 330 27.22 9.28 -13.42
CA GLY A 330 26.66 10.30 -14.31
C GLY A 330 25.48 11.07 -13.67
N ASN A 331 24.34 11.04 -14.33
CA ASN A 331 23.10 11.68 -13.87
C ASN A 331 22.05 10.68 -13.34
N GLU A 332 22.45 9.43 -13.06
CA GLU A 332 21.50 8.46 -12.53
C GLU A 332 21.02 8.92 -11.15
N LYS A 333 19.71 8.85 -10.97
CA LYS A 333 19.02 9.37 -9.79
C LYS A 333 19.03 8.37 -8.63
N ASP A 334 18.89 7.09 -8.98
CA ASP A 334 18.68 6.00 -8.05
C ASP A 334 19.53 4.76 -8.41
N PHE A 335 19.38 3.69 -7.67
CA PHE A 335 20.08 2.42 -7.91
C PHE A 335 19.29 1.46 -8.82
N GLY A 336 18.09 1.79 -9.22
CA GLY A 336 17.19 0.91 -9.98
C GLY A 336 17.57 0.76 -11.46
N VAL A 337 18.85 0.56 -11.75
CA VAL A 337 19.46 0.51 -13.07
C VAL A 337 20.38 -0.72 -13.22
N SER A 338 20.93 -0.94 -14.42
CA SER A 338 21.87 -2.02 -14.70
C SER A 338 23.25 -1.74 -14.07
N LYS A 339 24.04 -2.79 -13.88
CA LYS A 339 25.35 -2.76 -13.21
C LYS A 339 26.33 -1.73 -13.78
N ASP A 340 26.36 -1.58 -15.10
CA ASP A 340 27.21 -0.63 -15.81
C ASP A 340 26.87 0.84 -15.53
N LYS A 341 25.73 1.09 -14.90
CA LYS A 341 25.24 2.42 -14.49
C LYS A 341 25.25 2.63 -12.98
N ILE A 342 26.05 1.86 -12.25
CA ILE A 342 26.19 1.98 -10.80
C ILE A 342 27.64 2.26 -10.44
N ILE A 343 27.85 3.39 -9.76
CA ILE A 343 29.07 3.67 -8.99
C ILE A 343 28.61 3.90 -7.55
N ASP A 344 28.74 2.87 -6.71
CA ASP A 344 28.34 2.93 -5.31
C ASP A 344 29.38 3.67 -4.47
N THR A 345 28.98 4.82 -3.95
CA THR A 345 29.78 5.60 -3.01
C THR A 345 29.20 5.43 -1.62
N CYS A 346 29.95 4.75 -0.75
CA CYS A 346 29.54 4.41 0.61
C CYS A 346 30.19 5.36 1.63
N THR A 347 29.38 5.89 2.54
CA THR A 347 29.83 6.70 3.69
C THR A 347 29.34 6.05 4.98
N GLN A 348 30.27 5.68 5.86
CA GLN A 348 29.91 5.21 7.20
C GLN A 348 29.55 6.41 8.08
N VAL A 349 28.43 6.33 8.77
CA VAL A 349 28.05 7.34 9.76
C VAL A 349 28.82 7.07 11.05
N SER A 350 29.66 8.02 11.46
CA SER A 350 30.44 7.88 12.69
C SER A 350 29.54 7.82 13.93
N LYS A 351 29.86 6.91 14.88
CA LYS A 351 29.20 6.86 16.18
C LYS A 351 29.56 8.14 16.94
N GLY A 352 28.64 9.08 17.08
CA GLY A 352 28.92 10.33 17.80
C GLY A 352 28.27 11.60 17.28
N TRP A 353 27.26 11.47 16.47
CA TRP A 353 26.46 12.61 15.98
C TRP A 353 25.52 13.15 17.03
#